data_c0054b2c523b7d5c38876c895ef7d5f8
#
_entry.id   c0054b2c523b7d5c38876c895ef7d5f8
#
_cell.length_a   1.000
_cell.length_b   1.000
_cell.length_c   1.000
_cell.angle_alpha   90.00
_cell.angle_beta   90.00
_cell.angle_gamma   90.00
#
_symmetry.space_group_name_H-M   'P 1'
#
loop_
_entity.id
_entity.type
_entity.pdbx_description
1 polymer ?
#
loop_
_entity_poly.entity_id
_entity_poly.type
_entity_poly.pdbx_seq_one_letter_code
_entity_poly.pdbx_strand_id
1 'polypeptide(L)'
;EPYPCGLPWSMASHDRLLSAGPGCRIPGSEISWRFGPTGGPGGQHANRAHTRAEATLDLSTARGIDDEVRSRLITRLGTEIKVTVDKHRSQVRNRERALDLLQIRLQEALVTQKRRRPTRPGRGATERRLKAKKEQSQRKENRRTSWDQ
;
A
#
# COMPACT_ATOMS: atom_id res chain seq x y z
N GLU A 1 -6.25 22.49 -21.96
CA GLU A 1 -6.54 21.91 -23.29
C GLU A 1 -7.79 21.02 -23.18
N PRO A 2 -8.82 21.20 -24.02
CA PRO A 2 -10.04 20.43 -23.96
C PRO A 2 -9.80 19.00 -24.48
N TYR A 3 -10.20 18.01 -23.70
CA TYR A 3 -10.22 16.62 -24.13
C TYR A 3 -11.06 16.45 -25.42
N PRO A 4 -10.59 15.68 -26.41
CA PRO A 4 -11.35 15.47 -27.63
C PRO A 4 -12.67 14.74 -27.32
N CYS A 5 -13.75 15.46 -27.59
CA CYS A 5 -15.12 14.99 -27.51
C CYS A 5 -15.36 13.93 -28.57
N GLY A 6 -15.60 12.65 -28.21
CA GLY A 6 -16.07 11.70 -29.20
C GLY A 6 -15.82 10.22 -28.99
N LEU A 7 -15.09 9.78 -27.94
CA LEU A 7 -15.01 8.36 -27.63
C LEU A 7 -16.00 8.00 -26.50
N PRO A 8 -16.74 6.91 -26.60
CA PRO A 8 -17.59 6.45 -25.51
C PRO A 8 -16.70 6.22 -24.29
N TRP A 9 -16.94 6.97 -23.25
CA TRP A 9 -16.21 7.02 -21.97
C TRP A 9 -16.02 5.64 -21.31
N SER A 10 -16.71 4.62 -21.75
CA SER A 10 -16.53 3.24 -21.31
C SER A 10 -15.25 2.58 -21.87
N MET A 11 -14.68 3.09 -22.97
CA MET A 11 -13.46 2.53 -23.58
C MET A 11 -12.16 3.07 -22.98
N ALA A 12 -12.14 4.32 -22.52
CA ALA A 12 -10.91 4.99 -22.06
C ALA A 12 -10.24 4.33 -20.84
N SER A 13 -10.97 3.57 -20.04
CA SER A 13 -10.41 2.89 -18.86
C SER A 13 -9.93 1.46 -19.13
N HIS A 14 -10.33 0.84 -20.26
CA HIS A 14 -9.79 -0.45 -20.69
C HIS A 14 -8.41 -0.30 -21.36
N ASP A 15 -8.12 0.87 -21.91
CA ASP A 15 -6.85 1.17 -22.60
C ASP A 15 -5.75 1.70 -21.66
N ARG A 16 -6.07 1.96 -20.40
CA ARG A 16 -5.07 2.48 -19.45
C ARG A 16 -4.04 1.41 -19.12
N LEU A 17 -2.78 1.71 -19.44
CA LEU A 17 -1.62 0.92 -19.02
C LEU A 17 -1.25 1.24 -17.57
N LEU A 18 -1.21 0.23 -16.71
CA LEU A 18 -0.65 0.33 -15.38
C LEU A 18 0.86 0.12 -15.46
N SER A 19 1.63 1.17 -15.21
CA SER A 19 3.09 1.10 -15.18
C SER A 19 3.60 1.18 -13.75
N ALA A 20 4.27 0.13 -13.28
CA ALA A 20 4.85 0.10 -11.93
C ALA A 20 6.37 0.19 -11.92
N GLY A 21 7.00 0.28 -13.10
CA GLY A 21 8.43 0.36 -13.28
C GLY A 21 8.92 -0.42 -14.50
N PRO A 22 10.24 -0.54 -14.68
CA PRO A 22 10.82 -1.37 -15.75
C PRO A 22 10.32 -2.82 -15.63
N GLY A 23 9.91 -3.43 -16.74
CA GLY A 23 9.42 -4.80 -16.79
C GLY A 23 8.02 -5.04 -16.20
N CYS A 24 7.25 -3.95 -15.90
CA CYS A 24 5.88 -4.07 -15.42
C CYS A 24 4.98 -3.05 -16.11
N ARG A 25 4.29 -3.50 -17.17
CA ARG A 25 3.33 -2.71 -17.96
C ARG A 25 2.08 -3.55 -18.22
N ILE A 26 1.11 -3.45 -17.34
CA ILE A 26 -0.10 -4.27 -17.36
C ILE A 26 -1.21 -3.51 -18.08
N PRO A 27 -1.80 -4.07 -19.14
CA PRO A 27 -2.95 -3.44 -19.78
C PRO A 27 -4.18 -3.50 -18.88
N GLY A 28 -5.00 -2.47 -18.89
CA GLY A 28 -6.21 -2.38 -18.07
C GLY A 28 -7.25 -3.47 -18.40
N SER A 29 -7.14 -4.14 -19.55
CA SER A 29 -7.96 -5.29 -19.93
C SER A 29 -7.71 -6.54 -19.08
N GLU A 30 -6.56 -6.66 -18.43
CA GLU A 30 -6.22 -7.78 -17.53
C GLU A 30 -6.89 -7.64 -16.14
N ILE A 31 -7.55 -6.50 -15.87
CA ILE A 31 -8.20 -6.24 -14.60
C ILE A 31 -9.65 -6.70 -14.66
N SER A 32 -10.00 -7.59 -13.76
CA SER A 32 -11.38 -8.04 -13.56
C SER A 32 -12.11 -7.04 -12.66
N TRP A 33 -13.31 -6.63 -13.07
CA TRP A 33 -14.11 -5.63 -12.37
C TRP A 33 -15.37 -6.23 -11.78
N ARG A 34 -15.65 -5.87 -10.53
CA ARG A 34 -16.93 -6.11 -9.86
C ARG A 34 -17.49 -4.79 -9.35
N PHE A 35 -18.77 -4.53 -9.63
CA PHE A 35 -19.46 -3.35 -9.14
C PHE A 35 -20.57 -3.77 -8.18
N GLY A 36 -20.78 -2.97 -7.14
CA GLY A 36 -21.78 -3.26 -6.11
C GLY A 36 -22.29 -2.01 -5.41
N PRO A 37 -23.28 -2.16 -4.55
CA PRO A 37 -23.77 -1.06 -3.73
C PRO A 37 -22.68 -0.62 -2.73
N THR A 38 -22.64 0.68 -2.43
CA THR A 38 -21.83 1.20 -1.33
C THR A 38 -22.48 0.75 -0.02
N GLY A 39 -21.76 0.00 0.81
CA GLY A 39 -22.22 -0.38 2.14
C GLY A 39 -22.31 0.86 3.05
N GLY A 40 -23.35 0.94 3.87
CA GLY A 40 -23.55 2.00 4.87
C GLY A 40 -25.02 2.15 5.27
N PRO A 41 -25.34 2.87 6.35
CA PRO A 41 -26.71 3.20 6.74
C PRO A 41 -27.28 4.25 5.78
N GLY A 42 -27.43 3.91 4.51
CA GLY A 42 -27.93 4.77 3.45
C GLY A 42 -29.34 4.38 3.02
N GLY A 43 -30.17 5.39 2.71
CA GLY A 43 -31.53 5.17 2.20
C GLY A 43 -31.55 4.41 0.86
N GLN A 44 -32.75 4.20 0.30
CA GLN A 44 -32.99 3.39 -0.92
C GLN A 44 -32.09 3.75 -2.12
N HIS A 45 -31.59 4.98 -2.20
CA HIS A 45 -30.75 5.44 -3.30
C HIS A 45 -29.33 4.83 -3.25
N ALA A 46 -28.75 4.68 -2.05
CA ALA A 46 -27.43 4.08 -1.88
C ALA A 46 -27.42 2.58 -2.21
N ASN A 47 -28.55 1.89 -1.97
CA ASN A 47 -28.69 0.46 -2.27
C ASN A 47 -28.94 0.18 -3.77
N ARG A 48 -29.41 1.17 -4.52
CA ARG A 48 -29.64 1.05 -5.99
C ARG A 48 -28.44 1.48 -6.83
N ALA A 49 -27.58 2.34 -6.29
CA ALA A 49 -26.43 2.84 -7.03
C ALA A 49 -25.23 1.89 -6.84
N HIS A 50 -24.90 1.08 -7.85
CA HIS A 50 -23.73 0.21 -7.88
C HIS A 50 -22.43 1.00 -8.13
N THR A 51 -22.11 1.95 -7.25
CA THR A 51 -20.96 2.85 -7.42
C THR A 51 -19.66 2.31 -6.81
N ARG A 52 -19.72 1.30 -5.94
CA ARG A 52 -18.54 0.62 -5.43
C ARG A 52 -17.85 -0.13 -6.57
N ALA A 53 -16.57 0.14 -6.76
CA ALA A 53 -15.73 -0.52 -7.74
C ALA A 53 -14.72 -1.43 -7.02
N GLU A 54 -14.70 -2.69 -7.39
CA GLU A 54 -13.72 -3.69 -6.96
C GLU A 54 -12.91 -4.11 -8.18
N ALA A 55 -11.61 -3.89 -8.12
CA ALA A 55 -10.64 -4.27 -9.14
C ALA A 55 -9.83 -5.46 -8.64
N THR A 56 -9.76 -6.50 -9.44
CA THR A 56 -8.99 -7.72 -9.16
C THR A 56 -7.99 -7.94 -10.28
N LEU A 57 -6.72 -8.13 -9.93
CA LEU A 57 -5.63 -8.41 -10.84
C LEU A 57 -4.94 -9.71 -10.43
N ASP A 58 -4.90 -10.69 -11.34
CA ASP A 58 -4.15 -11.93 -11.17
C ASP A 58 -2.74 -11.75 -11.75
N LEU A 59 -1.73 -11.75 -10.86
CA LEU A 59 -0.32 -11.59 -11.23
C LEU A 59 0.27 -12.84 -11.89
N SER A 60 -0.34 -14.01 -11.72
CA SER A 60 0.16 -15.26 -12.28
C SER A 60 -0.06 -15.34 -13.78
N THR A 61 -1.18 -14.79 -14.26
CA THR A 61 -1.62 -14.84 -15.66
C THR A 61 -1.46 -13.51 -16.40
N ALA A 62 -1.33 -12.38 -15.68
CA ALA A 62 -1.27 -11.04 -16.26
C ALA A 62 -0.11 -10.90 -17.25
N ARG A 63 -0.40 -10.31 -18.42
CA ARG A 63 0.58 -10.01 -19.47
C ARG A 63 1.33 -8.72 -19.16
N GLY A 64 2.51 -8.55 -19.79
CA GLY A 64 3.31 -7.33 -19.64
C GLY A 64 4.07 -7.24 -18.32
N ILE A 65 4.31 -8.36 -17.66
CA ILE A 65 5.15 -8.49 -16.48
C ILE A 65 6.28 -9.47 -16.80
N ASP A 66 7.53 -9.02 -16.65
CA ASP A 66 8.71 -9.88 -16.79
C ASP A 66 8.74 -10.93 -15.67
N ASP A 67 9.28 -12.12 -15.94
CA ASP A 67 9.22 -13.26 -15.00
C ASP A 67 9.92 -12.97 -13.66
N GLU A 68 11.03 -12.24 -13.68
CA GLU A 68 11.73 -11.82 -12.46
C GLU A 68 10.86 -10.86 -11.63
N VAL A 69 10.24 -9.87 -12.28
CA VAL A 69 9.35 -8.89 -11.66
C VAL A 69 8.10 -9.59 -11.13
N ARG A 70 7.54 -10.53 -11.88
CA ARG A 70 6.40 -11.37 -11.49
C ARG A 70 6.68 -12.14 -10.20
N SER A 71 7.80 -12.83 -10.14
CA SER A 71 8.21 -13.59 -8.96
C SER A 71 8.33 -12.70 -7.71
N ARG A 72 8.89 -11.51 -7.87
CA ARG A 72 9.01 -10.50 -6.80
C ARG A 72 7.64 -9.97 -6.34
N LEU A 73 6.74 -9.69 -7.29
CA LEU A 73 5.39 -9.23 -6.99
C LEU A 73 4.60 -10.30 -6.25
N ILE A 74 4.61 -11.54 -6.75
CA ILE A 74 3.91 -12.68 -6.13
C ILE A 74 4.43 -12.93 -4.70
N THR A 75 5.75 -12.85 -4.48
CA THR A 75 6.34 -13.03 -3.15
C THR A 75 5.85 -11.97 -2.15
N ARG A 76 5.56 -10.74 -2.59
CA ARG A 76 5.18 -9.63 -1.71
C ARG A 76 3.68 -9.40 -1.59
N LEU A 77 2.93 -9.63 -2.65
CA LEU A 77 1.50 -9.29 -2.74
C LEU A 77 0.60 -10.53 -2.85
N GLY A 78 1.19 -11.71 -3.08
CA GLY A 78 0.43 -12.92 -3.42
C GLY A 78 0.13 -13.00 -4.90
N THR A 79 -0.61 -14.02 -5.32
CA THR A 79 -0.98 -14.28 -6.71
C THR A 79 -2.06 -13.33 -7.22
N GLU A 80 -2.90 -12.83 -6.33
CA GLU A 80 -4.05 -11.97 -6.65
C GLU A 80 -4.02 -10.68 -5.82
N ILE A 81 -4.23 -9.55 -6.48
CA ILE A 81 -4.37 -8.25 -5.83
C ILE A 81 -5.80 -7.78 -6.00
N LYS A 82 -6.45 -7.47 -4.88
CA LYS A 82 -7.80 -6.93 -4.85
C LYS A 82 -7.81 -5.52 -4.23
N VAL A 83 -8.48 -4.58 -4.92
CA VAL A 83 -8.67 -3.21 -4.47
C VAL A 83 -10.14 -2.84 -4.57
N THR A 84 -10.72 -2.36 -3.48
CA THR A 84 -12.11 -1.91 -3.42
C THR A 84 -12.15 -0.42 -3.13
N VAL A 85 -12.94 0.32 -3.90
CA VAL A 85 -13.16 1.76 -3.74
C VAL A 85 -14.65 2.08 -3.79
N ASP A 86 -15.13 2.79 -2.78
CA ASP A 86 -16.53 3.23 -2.63
C ASP A 86 -16.67 4.71 -2.22
N LYS A 87 -15.57 5.44 -2.29
CA LYS A 87 -15.46 6.81 -1.76
C LYS A 87 -16.31 7.85 -2.52
N HIS A 88 -16.50 7.65 -3.82
CA HIS A 88 -17.19 8.61 -4.68
C HIS A 88 -18.59 8.13 -5.07
N ARG A 89 -19.52 9.08 -5.27
CA ARG A 89 -20.86 8.77 -5.80
C ARG A 89 -20.85 8.36 -7.28
N SER A 90 -19.73 8.54 -7.97
CA SER A 90 -19.53 8.18 -9.37
C SER A 90 -18.75 6.88 -9.46
N GLN A 91 -19.32 5.88 -10.15
CA GLN A 91 -18.67 4.59 -10.44
C GLN A 91 -17.36 4.80 -11.23
N VAL A 92 -17.36 5.72 -12.20
CA VAL A 92 -16.18 6.04 -13.02
C VAL A 92 -15.04 6.54 -12.14
N ARG A 93 -15.31 7.49 -11.24
CA ARG A 93 -14.29 8.02 -10.31
C ARG A 93 -13.75 6.94 -9.36
N ASN A 94 -14.62 6.05 -8.88
CA ASN A 94 -14.18 4.93 -8.04
C ASN A 94 -13.31 3.96 -8.83
N ARG A 95 -13.63 3.71 -10.10
CA ARG A 95 -12.85 2.87 -11.00
C ARG A 95 -11.46 3.47 -11.26
N GLU A 96 -11.38 4.75 -11.62
CA GLU A 96 -10.11 5.47 -11.81
C GLU A 96 -9.26 5.40 -10.54
N ARG A 97 -9.88 5.67 -9.39
CA ARG A 97 -9.18 5.60 -8.11
C ARG A 97 -8.69 4.19 -7.77
N ALA A 98 -9.44 3.15 -8.13
CA ALA A 98 -9.01 1.76 -7.95
C ALA A 98 -7.79 1.44 -8.81
N LEU A 99 -7.72 1.94 -10.05
CA LEU A 99 -6.53 1.82 -10.92
C LEU A 99 -5.31 2.51 -10.30
N ASP A 100 -5.47 3.74 -9.78
CA ASP A 100 -4.38 4.45 -9.12
C ASP A 100 -3.86 3.68 -7.90
N LEU A 101 -4.74 3.14 -7.07
CA LEU A 101 -4.37 2.34 -5.91
C LEU A 101 -3.68 1.03 -6.29
N LEU A 102 -4.14 0.35 -7.35
CA LEU A 102 -3.45 -0.83 -7.88
C LEU A 102 -2.04 -0.47 -8.33
N GLN A 103 -1.89 0.62 -9.09
CA GLN A 103 -0.58 1.08 -9.56
C GLN A 103 0.36 1.40 -8.40
N ILE A 104 -0.11 2.11 -7.38
CA ILE A 104 0.67 2.44 -6.17
C ILE A 104 1.12 1.15 -5.46
N ARG A 105 0.23 0.18 -5.25
CA ARG A 105 0.57 -1.10 -4.60
C ARG A 105 1.63 -1.87 -5.37
N LEU A 106 1.52 -1.91 -6.70
CA LEU A 106 2.53 -2.54 -7.56
C LEU A 106 3.89 -1.83 -7.45
N GLN A 107 3.89 -0.49 -7.47
CA GLN A 107 5.10 0.31 -7.31
C GLN A 107 5.77 0.08 -5.96
N GLU A 108 5.01 0.15 -4.87
CA GLU A 108 5.51 -0.10 -3.51
C GLU A 108 6.09 -1.51 -3.36
N ALA A 109 5.47 -2.51 -3.99
CA ALA A 109 5.97 -3.87 -3.98
C ALA A 109 7.29 -4.03 -4.75
N LEU A 110 7.55 -3.22 -5.76
CA LEU A 110 8.80 -3.25 -6.53
C LEU A 110 9.91 -2.40 -5.90
N VAL A 111 9.58 -1.47 -5.00
CA VAL A 111 10.59 -0.68 -4.28
C VAL A 111 11.45 -1.60 -3.42
N THR A 112 12.73 -1.68 -3.75
CA THR A 112 13.70 -2.40 -2.93
C THR A 112 14.07 -1.57 -1.71
N GLN A 113 13.62 -1.99 -0.53
CA GLN A 113 14.01 -1.32 0.70
C GLN A 113 15.52 -1.47 0.93
N LYS A 114 16.19 -0.33 1.06
CA LYS A 114 17.61 -0.30 1.40
C LYS A 114 17.80 -0.94 2.77
N ARG A 115 18.64 -1.98 2.86
CA ARG A 115 18.94 -2.65 4.14
C ARG A 115 19.46 -1.62 5.13
N ARG A 116 18.74 -1.45 6.22
CA ARG A 116 19.13 -0.51 7.29
C ARG A 116 20.40 -1.03 7.94
N ARG A 117 21.49 -0.27 7.84
CA ARG A 117 22.72 -0.59 8.54
C ARG A 117 22.54 -0.29 10.03
N PRO A 118 22.88 -1.21 10.95
CA PRO A 118 22.83 -0.93 12.37
C PRO A 118 23.84 0.18 12.70
N THR A 119 23.38 1.26 13.29
CA THR A 119 24.23 2.36 13.74
C THR A 119 24.66 2.12 15.18
N ARG A 120 25.95 2.27 15.48
CA ARG A 120 26.43 2.21 16.86
C ARG A 120 25.87 3.42 17.65
N PRO A 121 25.53 3.22 18.95
CA PRO A 121 25.13 4.33 19.79
C PRO A 121 26.21 5.41 19.83
N GLY A 122 25.85 6.66 19.67
CA GLY A 122 26.78 7.77 19.78
C GLY A 122 27.40 7.88 21.19
N ARG A 123 28.61 8.49 21.31
CA ARG A 123 29.34 8.67 22.58
C ARG A 123 28.45 9.24 23.68
N GLY A 124 27.69 10.31 23.41
CA GLY A 124 26.81 10.93 24.40
C GLY A 124 25.65 10.03 24.87
N ALA A 125 25.16 9.09 24.03
CA ALA A 125 24.17 8.11 24.46
C ALA A 125 24.79 7.06 25.42
N THR A 126 26.03 6.66 25.15
CA THR A 126 26.79 5.74 26.01
C THR A 126 27.12 6.39 27.36
N GLU A 127 27.57 7.64 27.36
CA GLU A 127 27.87 8.40 28.59
C GLU A 127 26.61 8.60 29.44
N ARG A 128 25.51 9.01 28.85
CA ARG A 128 24.21 9.14 29.57
C ARG A 128 23.78 7.82 30.22
N ARG A 129 23.92 6.72 29.49
CA ARG A 129 23.59 5.37 30.00
C ARG A 129 24.50 4.98 31.17
N LEU A 130 25.82 5.25 31.07
CA LEU A 130 26.76 4.96 32.12
C LEU A 130 26.51 5.81 33.37
N LYS A 131 26.22 7.10 33.18
CA LYS A 131 25.86 8.02 34.27
C LYS A 131 24.61 7.56 35.02
N ALA A 132 23.54 7.26 34.29
CA ALA A 132 22.29 6.75 34.87
C ALA A 132 22.52 5.42 35.63
N LYS A 133 23.34 4.52 35.07
CA LYS A 133 23.69 3.25 35.75
C LYS A 133 24.48 3.48 37.04
N LYS A 134 25.43 4.44 37.06
CA LYS A 134 26.20 4.82 38.25
C LYS A 134 25.30 5.42 39.33
N GLU A 135 24.41 6.33 38.99
CA GLU A 135 23.45 6.92 39.94
C GLU A 135 22.50 5.85 40.52
N GLN A 136 22.05 4.92 39.71
CA GLN A 136 21.22 3.82 40.19
C GLN A 136 21.98 2.86 41.13
N SER A 137 23.28 2.62 40.88
CA SER A 137 24.13 1.83 41.75
C SER A 137 24.31 2.53 43.11
N GLN A 138 24.61 3.82 43.13
CA GLN A 138 24.75 4.60 44.37
C GLN A 138 23.45 4.61 45.17
N ARG A 139 22.28 4.75 44.52
CA ARG A 139 20.99 4.68 45.21
C ARG A 139 20.78 3.32 45.88
N LYS A 140 21.20 2.24 45.25
CA LYS A 140 21.08 0.88 45.80
C LYS A 140 22.03 0.70 47.00
N GLU A 141 23.24 1.20 46.87
CA GLU A 141 24.26 1.13 47.93
C GLU A 141 23.83 1.92 49.17
N ASN A 142 23.34 3.14 48.99
CA ASN A 142 22.80 3.96 50.09
C ASN A 142 21.61 3.30 50.81
N ARG A 143 20.77 2.54 50.10
CA ARG A 143 19.70 1.77 50.72
C ARG A 143 20.20 0.59 51.55
N ARG A 144 21.27 -0.09 51.11
CA ARG A 144 21.87 -1.18 51.88
C ARG A 144 22.49 -0.67 53.21
N THR A 145 23.26 0.42 53.15
CA THR A 145 23.86 1.02 54.33
C THR A 145 22.84 1.56 55.35
N SER A 146 21.62 1.93 54.91
CA SER A 146 20.56 2.38 55.83
C SER A 146 19.80 1.23 56.52
N TRP A 147 20.01 -0.03 56.12
CA TRP A 147 19.42 -1.21 56.77
C TRP A 147 20.35 -1.88 57.80
N ASP A 148 21.63 -1.53 57.79
CA ASP A 148 22.66 -2.08 58.67
C ASP A 148 22.92 -1.21 59.92
N GLN A 149 22.09 -0.14 60.16
CA GLN A 149 22.06 0.68 61.36
C GLN A 149 20.76 0.50 62.13
#